data_f29982d36ed5dbbe3e6465ea9b60afd7
#
_entry.id   f29982d36ed5dbbe3e6465ea9b60afd7
#
_cell.length_a   1.000
_cell.length_b   1.000
_cell.length_c   1.000
_cell.angle_alpha   90.00
_cell.angle_beta   90.00
_cell.angle_gamma   90.00
#
_symmetry.space_group_name_H-M   'P 1'
#
loop_
_entity.id
_entity.type
_entity.pdbx_description
1 polymer ?
#
loop_
_entity_poly.entity_id
_entity_poly.type
_entity_poly.pdbx_seq_one_letter_code
_entity_poly.pdbx_strand_id
1 'polypeptide(L)'
;MFGSFRQAWDVARKDILLFRSDPKGVALSLIIPVALATLFGFIFRNGSREQFDPVRTAIVVNDNSSLAHAVATSLEKNPFLNAHIMSSADAEAAMDSLRVAVVVTMPEGLGGGEITQRPRVRHAPGTSFEGQWATGIVTETVLREAGRRWLPQIGGNSFIDSLEARYGVEREVTGKSEQDHAVFGHSFCGMTLQYLLFLGMDCGLVLLRERTHGVWRRLSSSPTPPWAIIAGRALATMLIALVQITFTMGCAWLLFGVSVRGSIAGFILVVIAIASLAATCGLLVASIGGTEGRARSISILVILALSLVGGLWLPAFLLPWWVRDLGWLLPTSWALRGLESSTWQGASFTQSATCAAVVMAYSLLFLVVATSLLTRRSTVPSSRGA
;
A
#
# COMPACT_ATOMS: atom_id res chain seq x y z
N MET A 1 0.66 39.57 17.05
CA MET A 1 0.50 38.42 16.16
C MET A 1 1.60 38.31 15.09
N PHE A 2 1.95 39.34 14.33
CA PHE A 2 3.00 39.31 13.30
C PHE A 2 4.38 38.91 13.81
N GLY A 3 4.77 39.30 15.03
CA GLY A 3 6.05 38.91 15.64
C GLY A 3 6.21 37.42 15.85
N SER A 4 5.16 36.70 16.24
CA SER A 4 5.21 35.28 16.53
C SER A 4 5.33 34.39 15.28
N PHE A 5 4.76 34.82 14.14
CA PHE A 5 4.93 34.15 12.84
C PHE A 5 6.38 34.28 12.34
N ARG A 6 6.99 35.47 12.50
CA ARG A 6 8.37 35.69 12.16
C ARG A 6 9.31 34.80 13.00
N GLN A 7 9.01 34.66 14.28
CA GLN A 7 9.76 33.75 15.16
C GLN A 7 9.63 32.26 14.76
N ALA A 8 8.43 31.83 14.37
CA ALA A 8 8.24 30.47 13.84
C ALA A 8 9.04 30.24 12.54
N TRP A 9 9.05 31.26 11.66
CA TRP A 9 9.87 31.20 10.44
C TRP A 9 11.37 31.15 10.74
N ASP A 10 11.85 31.93 11.71
CA ASP A 10 13.27 31.91 12.11
C ASP A 10 13.70 30.55 12.64
N VAL A 11 12.84 29.86 13.41
CA VAL A 11 13.04 28.46 13.84
C VAL A 11 13.06 27.52 12.63
N ALA A 12 12.11 27.65 11.72
CA ALA A 12 12.07 26.81 10.51
C ALA A 12 13.32 27.00 9.65
N ARG A 13 13.75 28.24 9.44
CA ARG A 13 14.96 28.57 8.70
C ARG A 13 16.21 27.93 9.34
N LYS A 14 16.34 28.01 10.66
CA LYS A 14 17.43 27.37 11.39
C LYS A 14 17.48 25.86 11.11
N ASP A 15 16.34 25.16 11.21
CA ASP A 15 16.29 23.72 11.04
C ASP A 15 16.56 23.30 9.57
N ILE A 16 16.10 24.08 8.59
CA ILE A 16 16.43 23.88 7.18
C ILE A 16 17.93 24.08 6.93
N LEU A 17 18.54 25.12 7.53
CA LEU A 17 19.99 25.34 7.41
C LEU A 17 20.79 24.20 8.05
N LEU A 18 20.36 23.69 9.21
CA LEU A 18 20.96 22.52 9.85
C LEU A 18 20.87 21.28 8.97
N PHE A 19 19.70 21.02 8.38
CA PHE A 19 19.54 19.92 7.43
C PHE A 19 20.48 20.05 6.24
N ARG A 20 20.58 21.24 5.66
CA ARG A 20 21.49 21.52 4.54
C ARG A 20 22.96 21.44 4.90
N SER A 21 23.34 21.65 6.17
CA SER A 21 24.73 21.61 6.63
C SER A 21 25.30 20.19 6.72
N ASP A 22 24.45 19.15 6.65
CA ASP A 22 24.86 17.75 6.54
C ASP A 22 24.62 17.21 5.12
N PRO A 23 25.53 17.46 4.18
CA PRO A 23 25.34 17.06 2.79
C PRO A 23 25.27 15.54 2.60
N LYS A 24 25.90 14.76 3.51
CA LYS A 24 25.83 13.29 3.46
C LYS A 24 24.43 12.80 3.90
N GLY A 25 23.90 13.36 4.98
CA GLY A 25 22.56 13.05 5.45
C GLY A 25 21.48 13.44 4.41
N VAL A 26 21.62 14.63 3.81
CA VAL A 26 20.72 15.08 2.72
C VAL A 26 20.80 14.13 1.52
N ALA A 27 21.99 13.80 1.06
CA ALA A 27 22.16 12.87 -0.07
C ALA A 27 21.55 11.51 0.22
N LEU A 28 21.79 10.94 1.41
CA LEU A 28 21.21 9.66 1.82
C LEU A 28 19.67 9.73 1.89
N SER A 29 19.11 10.81 2.44
CA SER A 29 17.66 10.98 2.57
C SER A 29 16.95 11.06 1.22
N LEU A 30 17.62 11.51 0.16
CA LEU A 30 17.09 11.60 -1.20
C LEU A 30 17.37 10.32 -2.00
N ILE A 31 18.58 9.74 -1.90
CA ILE A 31 18.98 8.60 -2.73
C ILE A 31 18.35 7.29 -2.24
N ILE A 32 18.29 7.06 -0.92
CA ILE A 32 17.80 5.79 -0.38
C ILE A 32 16.34 5.50 -0.78
N PRO A 33 15.38 6.44 -0.69
CA PRO A 33 14.02 6.20 -1.13
C PRO A 33 13.94 5.81 -2.60
N VAL A 34 14.70 6.49 -3.47
CA VAL A 34 14.75 6.19 -4.90
C VAL A 34 15.37 4.81 -5.16
N ALA A 35 16.47 4.48 -4.48
CA ALA A 35 17.12 3.19 -4.63
C ALA A 35 16.22 2.03 -4.20
N LEU A 36 15.54 2.16 -3.05
CA LEU A 36 14.62 1.14 -2.56
C LEU A 36 13.36 1.06 -3.44
N ALA A 37 12.78 2.19 -3.84
CA ALA A 37 11.64 2.19 -4.77
C ALA A 37 11.98 1.50 -6.09
N THR A 38 13.19 1.76 -6.62
CA THR A 38 13.70 1.10 -7.81
C THR A 38 13.88 -0.40 -7.60
N LEU A 39 14.50 -0.80 -6.48
CA LEU A 39 14.69 -2.22 -6.13
C LEU A 39 13.36 -2.95 -6.03
N PHE A 40 12.41 -2.42 -5.27
CA PHE A 40 11.08 -3.01 -5.12
C PHE A 40 10.32 -3.03 -6.45
N GLY A 41 10.42 -1.96 -7.24
CA GLY A 41 9.85 -1.91 -8.59
C GLY A 41 10.40 -3.04 -9.48
N PHE A 42 11.69 -3.31 -9.45
CA PHE A 42 12.28 -4.45 -10.20
C PHE A 42 11.86 -5.80 -9.65
N ILE A 43 11.81 -5.98 -8.33
CA ILE A 43 11.36 -7.22 -7.70
C ILE A 43 9.93 -7.53 -8.14
N PHE A 44 9.01 -6.57 -8.01
CA PHE A 44 7.62 -6.78 -8.39
C PHE A 44 7.40 -6.86 -9.90
N ARG A 45 8.19 -6.12 -10.70
CA ARG A 45 8.16 -6.23 -12.16
C ARG A 45 8.58 -7.62 -12.63
N ASN A 46 9.63 -8.17 -12.05
CA ASN A 46 10.13 -9.50 -12.40
C ASN A 46 9.22 -10.60 -11.85
N GLY A 47 8.65 -10.42 -10.65
CA GLY A 47 7.60 -11.30 -10.13
C GLY A 47 6.31 -11.29 -10.95
N SER A 48 6.04 -10.19 -11.68
CA SER A 48 4.94 -10.12 -12.66
C SER A 48 5.35 -10.65 -14.05
N ARG A 49 6.64 -10.77 -14.32
CA ARG A 49 7.23 -11.30 -15.57
C ARG A 49 7.60 -12.78 -15.49
N GLU A 50 7.92 -13.30 -14.33
CA GLU A 50 7.74 -14.71 -14.12
C GLU A 50 6.25 -14.91 -14.32
N GLN A 51 5.89 -15.34 -15.57
CA GLN A 51 4.68 -16.11 -15.76
C GLN A 51 4.52 -16.85 -14.46
N PHE A 52 3.44 -16.56 -13.70
CA PHE A 52 3.03 -17.49 -12.65
C PHE A 52 3.16 -18.83 -13.33
N ASP A 53 4.12 -19.64 -12.91
CA ASP A 53 4.25 -20.97 -13.45
C ASP A 53 2.83 -21.52 -13.38
N PRO A 54 2.20 -21.83 -14.51
CA PRO A 54 0.79 -22.14 -14.51
C PRO A 54 0.58 -23.22 -13.48
N VAL A 55 -0.34 -23.00 -12.54
CA VAL A 55 -0.53 -23.86 -11.39
C VAL A 55 -0.70 -25.29 -11.87
N ARG A 56 0.24 -26.15 -11.56
CA ARG A 56 0.23 -27.56 -11.96
C ARG A 56 -0.99 -28.24 -11.35
N THR A 57 -2.00 -28.49 -12.18
CA THR A 57 -3.33 -28.89 -11.75
C THR A 57 -3.72 -30.22 -12.39
N ALA A 58 -4.18 -31.16 -11.59
CA ALA A 58 -4.82 -32.37 -12.07
C ALA A 58 -6.35 -32.18 -12.08
N ILE A 59 -7.00 -32.58 -13.15
CA ILE A 59 -8.45 -32.56 -13.26
C ILE A 59 -8.98 -33.98 -13.28
N VAL A 60 -9.81 -34.32 -12.30
CA VAL A 60 -10.48 -35.61 -12.21
C VAL A 60 -11.94 -35.40 -12.56
N VAL A 61 -12.40 -36.04 -13.64
CA VAL A 61 -13.79 -35.94 -14.12
C VAL A 61 -14.49 -37.24 -13.77
N ASN A 62 -15.34 -37.21 -12.75
CA ASN A 62 -16.16 -38.35 -12.35
C ASN A 62 -17.59 -38.28 -12.98
N ASP A 63 -17.92 -37.22 -13.70
CA ASP A 63 -19.21 -36.98 -14.31
C ASP A 63 -19.10 -37.07 -15.84
N ASN A 64 -19.95 -37.90 -16.44
CA ASN A 64 -20.07 -38.02 -17.92
C ASN A 64 -20.94 -36.90 -18.55
N SER A 65 -21.37 -35.91 -17.77
CA SER A 65 -22.15 -34.80 -18.30
C SER A 65 -21.33 -33.93 -19.25
N SER A 66 -22.00 -33.41 -20.27
CA SER A 66 -21.34 -32.50 -21.22
C SER A 66 -20.93 -31.19 -20.57
N LEU A 67 -21.49 -30.79 -19.40
CA LEU A 67 -21.05 -29.63 -18.64
C LEU A 67 -19.70 -29.90 -17.97
N ALA A 68 -19.54 -31.07 -17.32
CA ALA A 68 -18.28 -31.43 -16.67
C ALA A 68 -17.10 -31.47 -17.68
N HIS A 69 -17.36 -32.05 -18.86
CA HIS A 69 -16.39 -32.06 -19.95
C HIS A 69 -16.09 -30.68 -20.52
N ALA A 70 -17.10 -29.79 -20.65
CA ALA A 70 -16.90 -28.45 -21.12
C ALA A 70 -16.04 -27.63 -20.11
N VAL A 71 -16.35 -27.75 -18.82
CA VAL A 71 -15.59 -27.10 -17.74
C VAL A 71 -14.12 -27.63 -17.73
N ALA A 72 -13.93 -28.96 -17.79
CA ALA A 72 -12.60 -29.55 -17.81
C ALA A 72 -11.77 -29.08 -19.00
N THR A 73 -12.37 -29.05 -20.21
CA THR A 73 -11.71 -28.52 -21.43
C THR A 73 -11.40 -27.03 -21.32
N SER A 74 -12.28 -26.24 -20.73
CA SER A 74 -12.04 -24.82 -20.52
C SER A 74 -10.94 -24.56 -19.49
N LEU A 75 -10.83 -25.39 -18.45
CA LEU A 75 -9.73 -25.32 -17.47
C LEU A 75 -8.39 -25.75 -18.09
N GLU A 76 -8.37 -26.78 -18.95
CA GLU A 76 -7.18 -27.23 -19.67
C GLU A 76 -6.60 -26.14 -20.61
N LYS A 77 -7.46 -25.32 -21.18
CA LYS A 77 -7.09 -24.19 -22.05
C LYS A 77 -6.76 -22.92 -21.29
N ASN A 78 -6.93 -22.92 -19.98
CA ASN A 78 -6.68 -21.72 -19.17
C ASN A 78 -5.18 -21.44 -19.06
N PRO A 79 -4.67 -20.27 -19.49
CA PRO A 79 -3.24 -19.96 -19.50
C PRO A 79 -2.60 -19.88 -18.09
N PHE A 80 -3.43 -19.79 -17.05
CA PHE A 80 -2.95 -19.75 -15.65
C PHE A 80 -2.90 -21.12 -14.98
N LEU A 81 -3.40 -22.16 -15.66
CA LEU A 81 -3.37 -23.52 -15.18
C LEU A 81 -2.59 -24.40 -16.17
N ASN A 82 -1.62 -25.13 -15.68
CA ASN A 82 -1.05 -26.28 -16.40
C ASN A 82 -1.87 -27.50 -15.98
N ALA A 83 -3.07 -27.61 -16.56
CA ALA A 83 -4.09 -28.55 -16.15
C ALA A 83 -4.11 -29.76 -17.10
N HIS A 84 -4.14 -30.95 -16.52
CA HIS A 84 -4.25 -32.20 -17.27
C HIS A 84 -5.35 -33.06 -16.69
N ILE A 85 -6.19 -33.60 -17.57
CA ILE A 85 -7.22 -34.57 -17.16
C ILE A 85 -6.55 -35.90 -16.92
N MET A 86 -6.78 -36.50 -15.74
CA MET A 86 -6.21 -37.80 -15.36
C MET A 86 -7.15 -38.57 -14.45
N SER A 87 -6.83 -39.83 -14.20
CA SER A 87 -7.60 -40.67 -13.27
C SER A 87 -7.46 -40.19 -11.81
N SER A 88 -8.43 -40.55 -10.96
CA SER A 88 -8.34 -40.23 -9.52
C SER A 88 -7.10 -40.82 -8.86
N ALA A 89 -6.72 -42.02 -9.22
CA ALA A 89 -5.53 -42.70 -8.66
C ALA A 89 -4.23 -41.99 -9.09
N ASP A 90 -4.13 -41.59 -10.36
CA ASP A 90 -2.97 -40.86 -10.89
C ASP A 90 -2.85 -39.47 -10.30
N ALA A 91 -3.99 -38.77 -10.09
CA ALA A 91 -4.04 -37.45 -9.48
C ALA A 91 -3.56 -37.48 -8.02
N GLU A 92 -3.93 -38.49 -7.24
CA GLU A 92 -3.47 -38.66 -5.87
C GLU A 92 -1.96 -38.96 -5.84
N ALA A 93 -1.49 -39.91 -6.65
CA ALA A 93 -0.07 -40.21 -6.77
C ALA A 93 0.77 -38.99 -7.24
N ALA A 94 0.21 -38.16 -8.14
CA ALA A 94 0.85 -36.93 -8.59
C ALA A 94 0.89 -35.85 -7.48
N MET A 95 -0.13 -35.78 -6.63
CA MET A 95 -0.18 -34.84 -5.51
C MET A 95 0.79 -35.29 -4.39
N ASP A 96 0.83 -36.56 -4.06
CA ASP A 96 1.76 -37.10 -3.05
C ASP A 96 3.23 -36.94 -3.46
N SER A 97 3.52 -37.05 -4.75
CA SER A 97 4.85 -36.82 -5.31
C SER A 97 5.15 -35.33 -5.62
N LEU A 98 4.27 -34.39 -5.22
CA LEU A 98 4.38 -32.97 -5.47
C LEU A 98 4.54 -32.57 -6.96
N ARG A 99 4.16 -33.46 -7.88
CA ARG A 99 4.14 -33.15 -9.32
C ARG A 99 3.02 -32.22 -9.69
N VAL A 100 1.88 -32.26 -8.97
CA VAL A 100 0.78 -31.30 -9.07
C VAL A 100 0.56 -30.60 -7.73
N ALA A 101 0.25 -29.32 -7.81
CA ALA A 101 -0.03 -28.49 -6.65
C ALA A 101 -1.51 -28.55 -6.23
N VAL A 102 -2.39 -28.75 -7.21
CA VAL A 102 -3.84 -28.71 -7.01
C VAL A 102 -4.51 -29.87 -7.75
N VAL A 103 -5.51 -30.47 -7.11
CA VAL A 103 -6.42 -31.48 -7.72
C VAL A 103 -7.83 -30.94 -7.70
N VAL A 104 -8.43 -30.85 -8.88
CA VAL A 104 -9.82 -30.42 -9.09
C VAL A 104 -10.66 -31.65 -9.42
N THR A 105 -11.62 -32.01 -8.57
CA THR A 105 -12.51 -33.13 -8.78
C THR A 105 -13.90 -32.63 -9.18
N MET A 106 -14.36 -33.03 -10.34
CA MET A 106 -15.72 -32.81 -10.82
C MET A 106 -16.60 -33.96 -10.34
N PRO A 107 -17.55 -33.73 -9.42
CA PRO A 107 -18.40 -34.77 -8.87
C PRO A 107 -19.48 -35.20 -9.88
N GLU A 108 -20.03 -36.37 -9.68
CA GLU A 108 -21.21 -36.86 -10.43
C GLU A 108 -22.42 -35.93 -10.24
N GLY A 109 -23.19 -35.69 -11.30
CA GLY A 109 -24.39 -34.89 -11.27
C GLY A 109 -24.18 -33.38 -11.45
N LEU A 110 -23.00 -32.91 -11.84
CA LEU A 110 -22.75 -31.49 -12.11
C LEU A 110 -23.62 -30.94 -13.25
N GLY A 111 -24.03 -31.79 -14.21
CA GLY A 111 -24.90 -31.42 -15.34
C GLY A 111 -26.38 -31.64 -15.10
N GLY A 112 -26.81 -32.10 -13.94
CA GLY A 112 -28.21 -32.27 -13.55
C GLY A 112 -28.86 -30.93 -13.12
N GLY A 113 -30.20 -30.84 -13.20
CA GLY A 113 -30.94 -29.63 -12.86
C GLY A 113 -30.85 -29.21 -11.39
N GLU A 114 -30.52 -30.11 -10.50
CA GLU A 114 -30.14 -29.84 -9.11
C GLU A 114 -28.68 -30.16 -8.93
N ILE A 115 -27.87 -29.15 -8.58
CA ILE A 115 -26.45 -29.33 -8.23
C ILE A 115 -26.39 -29.97 -6.85
N THR A 116 -26.35 -31.28 -6.82
CA THR A 116 -26.25 -32.07 -5.57
C THR A 116 -24.89 -32.05 -4.95
N GLN A 117 -23.82 -31.85 -5.75
CA GLN A 117 -22.45 -31.79 -5.26
C GLN A 117 -21.66 -30.67 -5.97
N ARG A 118 -20.80 -30.00 -5.21
CA ARG A 118 -19.95 -28.91 -5.73
C ARG A 118 -18.59 -29.47 -6.17
N PRO A 119 -17.93 -28.88 -7.20
CA PRO A 119 -16.54 -29.20 -7.50
C PRO A 119 -15.66 -29.04 -6.27
N ARG A 120 -14.76 -30.00 -6.07
CA ARG A 120 -13.83 -30.01 -4.95
C ARG A 120 -12.43 -29.62 -5.44
N VAL A 121 -11.83 -28.65 -4.78
CA VAL A 121 -10.45 -28.25 -5.02
C VAL A 121 -9.62 -28.64 -3.80
N ARG A 122 -8.65 -29.56 -4.00
CA ARG A 122 -7.66 -29.95 -2.97
C ARG A 122 -6.30 -29.44 -3.39
N HIS A 123 -5.52 -29.01 -2.44
CA HIS A 123 -4.16 -28.55 -2.68
C HIS A 123 -3.16 -29.31 -1.82
N ALA A 124 -1.94 -29.45 -2.31
CA ALA A 124 -0.86 -30.07 -1.57
C ALA A 124 -0.45 -29.23 -0.33
N PRO A 125 0.16 -29.84 0.70
CA PRO A 125 0.68 -29.10 1.83
C PRO A 125 1.70 -28.02 1.36
N GLY A 126 1.53 -26.78 1.83
CA GLY A 126 2.39 -25.64 1.45
C GLY A 126 1.97 -24.88 0.20
N THR A 127 0.97 -25.34 -0.57
CA THR A 127 0.47 -24.70 -1.80
C THR A 127 -0.93 -24.08 -1.61
N SER A 128 -1.16 -23.48 -0.44
CA SER A 128 -2.46 -22.87 -0.10
C SER A 128 -2.83 -21.68 -0.99
N PHE A 129 -1.83 -20.94 -1.49
CA PHE A 129 -2.04 -19.83 -2.40
C PHE A 129 -2.50 -20.30 -3.78
N GLU A 130 -1.82 -21.31 -4.34
CA GLU A 130 -2.18 -21.97 -5.60
C GLU A 130 -3.57 -22.59 -5.50
N GLY A 131 -3.90 -23.18 -4.34
CA GLY A 131 -5.23 -23.72 -4.08
C GLY A 131 -6.33 -22.67 -4.10
N GLN A 132 -6.14 -21.50 -3.47
CA GLN A 132 -7.09 -20.39 -3.50
C GLN A 132 -7.23 -19.80 -4.90
N TRP A 133 -6.11 -19.64 -5.61
CA TRP A 133 -6.09 -19.15 -6.98
C TRP A 133 -6.85 -20.09 -7.94
N ALA A 134 -6.55 -21.37 -7.89
CA ALA A 134 -7.24 -22.39 -8.68
C ALA A 134 -8.74 -22.44 -8.34
N THR A 135 -9.12 -22.31 -7.06
CA THR A 135 -10.54 -22.26 -6.64
C THR A 135 -11.28 -21.10 -7.31
N GLY A 136 -10.65 -19.93 -7.39
CA GLY A 136 -11.22 -18.78 -8.09
C GLY A 136 -11.47 -19.04 -9.56
N ILE A 137 -10.47 -19.59 -10.27
CA ILE A 137 -10.56 -19.94 -11.70
C ILE A 137 -11.61 -21.03 -11.95
N VAL A 138 -11.63 -22.06 -11.11
CA VAL A 138 -12.63 -23.15 -11.22
C VAL A 138 -14.04 -22.61 -11.02
N THR A 139 -14.25 -21.79 -10.00
CA THR A 139 -15.56 -21.19 -9.71
C THR A 139 -16.04 -20.31 -10.88
N GLU A 140 -15.18 -19.46 -11.40
CA GLU A 140 -15.48 -18.60 -12.56
C GLU A 140 -15.84 -19.46 -13.78
N THR A 141 -15.01 -20.48 -14.09
CA THR A 141 -15.22 -21.35 -15.25
C THR A 141 -16.51 -22.15 -15.14
N VAL A 142 -16.81 -22.72 -13.96
CA VAL A 142 -18.07 -23.45 -13.72
C VAL A 142 -19.27 -22.54 -13.89
N LEU A 143 -19.24 -21.34 -13.31
CA LEU A 143 -20.34 -20.38 -13.43
C LEU A 143 -20.54 -19.93 -14.88
N ARG A 144 -19.45 -19.72 -15.62
CA ARG A 144 -19.49 -19.31 -17.03
C ARG A 144 -20.08 -20.42 -17.91
N GLU A 145 -19.59 -21.65 -17.80
CA GLU A 145 -20.06 -22.77 -18.61
C GLU A 145 -21.51 -23.21 -18.22
N ALA A 146 -21.83 -23.17 -16.94
CA ALA A 146 -23.20 -23.39 -16.47
C ALA A 146 -24.14 -22.29 -16.99
N GLY A 147 -23.74 -21.02 -16.89
CA GLY A 147 -24.50 -19.89 -17.40
C GLY A 147 -24.77 -19.99 -18.90
N ARG A 148 -23.79 -20.30 -19.72
CA ARG A 148 -23.94 -20.52 -21.16
C ARG A 148 -24.96 -21.63 -21.50
N ARG A 149 -25.12 -22.61 -20.61
CA ARG A 149 -26.01 -23.75 -20.86
C ARG A 149 -27.44 -23.55 -20.38
N TRP A 150 -27.62 -22.86 -19.27
CA TRP A 150 -28.94 -22.69 -18.64
C TRP A 150 -29.69 -21.47 -19.15
N LEU A 151 -28.98 -20.41 -19.51
CA LEU A 151 -29.54 -19.14 -19.98
C LEU A 151 -30.08 -19.15 -21.44
N PRO A 152 -29.61 -20.03 -22.39
CA PRO A 152 -30.21 -20.10 -23.74
C PRO A 152 -31.66 -20.46 -23.74
N GLN A 153 -32.14 -21.25 -22.74
CA GLN A 153 -33.54 -21.61 -22.60
C GLN A 153 -34.44 -20.41 -22.22
N ILE A 154 -33.86 -19.30 -21.82
CA ILE A 154 -34.52 -18.06 -21.39
C ILE A 154 -34.21 -16.89 -22.36
N GLY A 155 -33.65 -17.17 -23.55
CA GLY A 155 -33.16 -16.12 -24.47
C GLY A 155 -31.78 -15.55 -24.11
N GLY A 156 -31.00 -16.33 -23.38
CA GLY A 156 -29.84 -15.82 -22.59
C GLY A 156 -28.49 -15.79 -23.27
N ASN A 157 -28.30 -16.27 -24.51
CA ASN A 157 -27.00 -16.08 -25.17
C ASN A 157 -26.74 -14.58 -25.40
N SER A 158 -27.73 -13.83 -25.85
CA SER A 158 -27.64 -12.38 -25.99
C SER A 158 -27.52 -11.66 -24.63
N PHE A 159 -28.03 -12.26 -23.55
CA PHE A 159 -27.94 -11.70 -22.20
C PHE A 159 -26.56 -11.91 -21.59
N ILE A 160 -25.94 -13.09 -21.73
CA ILE A 160 -24.55 -13.33 -21.29
C ILE A 160 -23.58 -12.49 -22.11
N ASP A 161 -23.73 -12.48 -23.44
CA ASP A 161 -22.89 -11.64 -24.31
C ASP A 161 -23.07 -10.16 -24.00
N SER A 162 -24.28 -9.71 -23.65
CA SER A 162 -24.55 -8.35 -23.21
C SER A 162 -24.05 -8.06 -21.80
N LEU A 163 -23.99 -9.04 -20.90
CA LEU A 163 -23.36 -8.92 -19.59
C LEU A 163 -21.84 -8.96 -19.71
N GLU A 164 -21.26 -9.81 -20.55
CA GLU A 164 -19.83 -9.80 -20.86
C GLU A 164 -19.43 -8.48 -21.55
N ALA A 165 -20.24 -7.95 -22.47
CA ALA A 165 -19.99 -6.65 -23.10
C ALA A 165 -20.19 -5.46 -22.15
N ARG A 166 -21.05 -5.58 -21.15
CA ARG A 166 -21.41 -4.49 -20.23
C ARG A 166 -20.69 -4.53 -18.89
N TYR A 167 -20.34 -5.73 -18.42
CA TYR A 167 -19.70 -5.99 -17.13
C TYR A 167 -18.50 -6.94 -17.28
N GLY A 168 -18.29 -7.51 -18.46
CA GLY A 168 -17.05 -8.19 -18.80
C GLY A 168 -15.94 -7.20 -18.58
N VAL A 169 -15.01 -7.51 -17.68
CA VAL A 169 -13.75 -6.82 -17.59
C VAL A 169 -13.09 -7.09 -18.94
N GLU A 170 -13.19 -6.12 -19.84
CA GLU A 170 -12.34 -6.07 -21.00
C GLU A 170 -10.93 -6.08 -20.42
N ARG A 171 -10.31 -7.25 -20.43
CA ARG A 171 -8.87 -7.33 -20.19
C ARG A 171 -8.22 -6.72 -21.43
N GLU A 172 -8.27 -5.42 -21.50
CA GLU A 172 -7.27 -4.70 -22.22
C GLU A 172 -5.97 -5.14 -21.59
N VAL A 173 -5.24 -6.00 -22.28
CA VAL A 173 -3.83 -6.26 -21.98
C VAL A 173 -3.15 -4.94 -22.28
N THR A 174 -3.31 -4.02 -21.36
CA THR A 174 -2.66 -2.74 -21.32
C THR A 174 -1.21 -3.04 -21.57
N GLY A 175 -0.61 -2.45 -22.61
CA GLY A 175 0.67 -2.87 -23.12
C GLY A 175 1.69 -2.98 -21.98
N LYS A 176 2.69 -3.84 -22.13
CA LYS A 176 3.76 -4.11 -21.13
C LYS A 176 4.29 -2.85 -20.44
N SER A 177 4.20 -1.70 -21.07
CA SER A 177 4.54 -0.38 -20.56
C SER A 177 3.63 0.09 -19.40
N GLU A 178 2.32 -0.15 -19.46
CA GLU A 178 1.40 0.36 -18.42
C GLU A 178 1.44 -0.48 -17.14
N GLN A 179 1.67 -1.79 -17.24
CA GLN A 179 1.93 -2.62 -16.06
C GLN A 179 3.22 -2.22 -15.36
N ASP A 180 4.28 -1.95 -16.13
CA ASP A 180 5.56 -1.47 -15.58
C ASP A 180 5.35 -0.12 -14.86
N HIS A 181 4.58 0.81 -15.43
CA HIS A 181 4.27 2.10 -14.79
C HIS A 181 3.47 1.93 -13.49
N ALA A 182 2.53 0.99 -13.40
CA ALA A 182 1.76 0.73 -12.20
C ALA A 182 2.63 0.15 -11.07
N VAL A 183 3.51 -0.82 -11.39
CA VAL A 183 4.40 -1.45 -10.42
C VAL A 183 5.43 -0.45 -9.86
N PHE A 184 6.10 0.29 -10.74
CA PHE A 184 7.03 1.34 -10.30
C PHE A 184 6.28 2.47 -9.60
N GLY A 185 5.10 2.86 -10.09
CA GLY A 185 4.23 3.86 -9.46
C GLY A 185 3.93 3.52 -8.00
N HIS A 186 3.46 2.30 -7.73
CA HIS A 186 3.21 1.83 -6.37
C HIS A 186 4.48 1.85 -5.51
N SER A 187 5.58 1.29 -6.02
CA SER A 187 6.85 1.21 -5.29
C SER A 187 7.39 2.60 -4.93
N PHE A 188 7.34 3.55 -5.86
CA PHE A 188 7.78 4.93 -5.60
C PHE A 188 6.86 5.65 -4.63
N CYS A 189 5.54 5.52 -4.75
CA CYS A 189 4.58 6.10 -3.81
C CYS A 189 4.78 5.54 -2.39
N GLY A 190 4.88 4.22 -2.25
CA GLY A 190 5.04 3.54 -0.97
C GLY A 190 6.37 3.88 -0.28
N MET A 191 7.50 3.79 -1.01
CA MET A 191 8.81 4.11 -0.44
C MET A 191 8.94 5.59 -0.10
N THR A 192 8.40 6.49 -0.91
CA THR A 192 8.37 7.92 -0.58
C THR A 192 7.65 8.15 0.74
N LEU A 193 6.45 7.60 0.90
CA LEU A 193 5.67 7.71 2.14
C LEU A 193 6.41 7.17 3.36
N GLN A 194 7.01 6.00 3.26
CA GLN A 194 7.77 5.40 4.35
C GLN A 194 8.93 6.28 4.80
N TYR A 195 9.69 6.80 3.84
CA TYR A 195 10.82 7.67 4.17
C TYR A 195 10.40 9.02 4.74
N LEU A 196 9.24 9.54 4.36
CA LEU A 196 8.66 10.73 4.97
C LEU A 196 8.28 10.51 6.44
N LEU A 197 7.80 9.31 6.78
CA LEU A 197 7.55 8.96 8.18
C LEU A 197 8.87 8.88 8.97
N PHE A 198 9.94 8.34 8.39
CA PHE A 198 11.27 8.36 9.01
C PHE A 198 11.81 9.77 9.16
N LEU A 199 11.65 10.63 8.16
CA LEU A 199 12.00 12.05 8.25
C LEU A 199 11.27 12.73 9.41
N GLY A 200 9.97 12.49 9.54
CA GLY A 200 9.17 12.97 10.66
C GLY A 200 9.71 12.46 12.00
N MET A 201 10.03 11.17 12.12
CA MET A 201 10.63 10.58 13.30
C MET A 201 11.94 11.29 13.67
N ASP A 202 12.85 11.47 12.73
CA ASP A 202 14.14 12.11 12.99
C ASP A 202 13.99 13.55 13.47
N CYS A 203 13.04 14.29 12.89
CA CYS A 203 12.70 15.64 13.38
C CYS A 203 12.20 15.60 14.85
N GLY A 204 11.35 14.63 15.19
CA GLY A 204 10.87 14.41 16.55
C GLY A 204 12.00 14.05 17.52
N LEU A 205 12.95 13.21 17.10
CA LEU A 205 14.11 12.84 17.91
C LEU A 205 15.06 14.01 18.15
N VAL A 206 15.26 14.90 17.18
CA VAL A 206 16.03 16.13 17.35
C VAL A 206 15.38 17.03 18.41
N LEU A 207 14.05 17.19 18.39
CA LEU A 207 13.32 17.95 19.40
C LEU A 207 13.50 17.33 20.80
N LEU A 208 13.47 16.00 20.90
CA LEU A 208 13.67 15.28 22.16
C LEU A 208 15.10 15.47 22.68
N ARG A 209 16.09 15.39 21.81
CA ARG A 209 17.51 15.64 22.12
C ARG A 209 17.74 17.06 22.64
N GLU A 210 17.15 18.08 22.01
CA GLU A 210 17.27 19.47 22.48
C GLU A 210 16.64 19.68 23.87
N ARG A 211 15.56 18.92 24.19
CA ARG A 211 14.98 18.92 25.52
C ARG A 211 15.92 18.36 26.58
N THR A 212 16.55 17.21 26.30
CA THR A 212 17.48 16.55 27.23
C THR A 212 18.77 17.34 27.46
N HIS A 213 19.27 18.04 26.44
CA HIS A 213 20.49 18.84 26.54
C HIS A 213 20.26 20.29 27.04
N GLY A 214 19.06 20.62 27.53
CA GLY A 214 18.76 21.91 28.14
C GLY A 214 18.59 23.07 27.13
N VAL A 215 18.72 22.82 25.83
CA VAL A 215 18.50 23.84 24.76
C VAL A 215 17.05 24.33 24.82
N TRP A 216 16.11 23.42 25.13
CA TRP A 216 14.71 23.78 25.31
C TRP A 216 14.51 24.81 26.43
N ARG A 217 15.24 24.69 27.53
CA ARG A 217 15.15 25.61 28.68
C ARG A 217 15.60 27.01 28.29
N ARG A 218 16.64 27.15 27.44
CA ARG A 218 17.07 28.44 26.90
C ARG A 218 16.05 29.01 25.90
N LEU A 219 15.48 28.18 25.06
CA LEU A 219 14.43 28.58 24.13
C LEU A 219 13.14 29.03 24.83
N SER A 220 12.75 28.36 25.90
CA SER A 220 11.55 28.69 26.68
C SER A 220 11.74 29.94 27.57
N SER A 221 12.98 30.35 27.87
CA SER A 221 13.28 31.61 28.53
C SER A 221 13.38 32.80 27.58
N SER A 222 13.33 32.57 26.25
CA SER A 222 13.23 33.63 25.27
C SER A 222 11.78 34.15 25.15
N PRO A 223 11.55 35.36 24.66
CA PRO A 223 10.19 35.90 24.45
C PRO A 223 9.39 35.17 23.37
N THR A 224 9.89 34.02 22.89
CA THR A 224 9.25 33.20 21.83
C THR A 224 8.21 32.28 22.46
N PRO A 225 6.93 32.38 22.10
CA PRO A 225 5.90 31.50 22.65
C PRO A 225 6.17 30.03 22.24
N PRO A 226 5.92 29.05 23.12
CA PRO A 226 6.20 27.64 22.87
C PRO A 226 5.56 27.08 21.59
N TRP A 227 4.36 27.57 21.23
CA TRP A 227 3.68 27.17 20.02
C TRP A 227 4.44 27.59 18.75
N ALA A 228 5.11 28.74 18.76
CA ALA A 228 5.87 29.22 17.59
C ALA A 228 7.10 28.34 17.34
N ILE A 229 7.73 27.79 18.38
CA ILE A 229 8.83 26.84 18.26
C ILE A 229 8.33 25.53 17.63
N ILE A 230 7.20 25.01 18.10
CA ILE A 230 6.59 23.77 17.59
C ILE A 230 6.15 23.96 16.13
N ALA A 231 5.47 25.07 15.84
CA ALA A 231 5.00 25.41 14.49
C ALA A 231 6.18 25.60 13.53
N GLY A 232 7.25 26.26 13.97
CA GLY A 232 8.44 26.45 13.14
C GLY A 232 9.11 25.13 12.77
N ARG A 233 9.19 24.18 13.70
CA ARG A 233 9.69 22.83 13.41
C ARG A 233 8.80 22.04 12.47
N ALA A 234 7.48 22.07 12.72
CA ALA A 234 6.55 21.43 11.82
C ALA A 234 6.66 21.98 10.39
N LEU A 235 6.81 23.30 10.27
CA LEU A 235 7.00 23.96 8.98
C LEU A 235 8.32 23.55 8.32
N ALA A 236 9.43 23.48 9.06
CA ALA A 236 10.71 23.01 8.53
C ALA A 236 10.60 21.59 7.99
N THR A 237 10.05 20.66 8.79
CA THR A 237 9.87 19.26 8.39
C THR A 237 8.96 19.16 7.17
N MET A 238 7.86 19.91 7.12
CA MET A 238 6.95 19.96 5.99
C MET A 238 7.66 20.43 4.71
N LEU A 239 8.49 21.49 4.78
CA LEU A 239 9.23 22.00 3.63
C LEU A 239 10.28 21.01 3.14
N ILE A 240 11.01 20.35 4.04
CA ILE A 240 11.96 19.29 3.69
C ILE A 240 11.23 18.10 3.06
N ALA A 241 10.07 17.71 3.61
CA ALA A 241 9.23 16.65 3.06
C ALA A 241 8.74 16.98 1.64
N LEU A 242 8.33 18.22 1.38
CA LEU A 242 7.94 18.68 0.03
C LEU A 242 9.08 18.53 -0.97
N VAL A 243 10.30 18.92 -0.59
CA VAL A 243 11.50 18.74 -1.44
C VAL A 243 11.75 17.27 -1.71
N GLN A 244 11.64 16.42 -0.69
CA GLN A 244 11.86 14.98 -0.81
C GLN A 244 10.84 14.32 -1.72
N ILE A 245 9.53 14.61 -1.56
CA ILE A 245 8.47 14.08 -2.42
C ILE A 245 8.71 14.50 -3.87
N THR A 246 8.96 15.81 -4.09
CA THR A 246 9.18 16.35 -5.44
C THR A 246 10.38 15.68 -6.11
N PHE A 247 11.47 15.50 -5.38
CA PHE A 247 12.67 14.83 -5.88
C PHE A 247 12.38 13.36 -6.23
N THR A 248 11.76 12.59 -5.31
CA THR A 248 11.50 11.16 -5.51
C THR A 248 10.51 10.93 -6.65
N MET A 249 9.43 11.73 -6.72
CA MET A 249 8.47 11.66 -7.83
C MET A 249 9.07 12.13 -9.15
N GLY A 250 9.96 13.14 -9.12
CA GLY A 250 10.73 13.56 -10.28
C GLY A 250 11.63 12.45 -10.83
N CYS A 251 12.31 11.70 -9.95
CA CYS A 251 13.07 10.51 -10.34
C CYS A 251 12.15 9.40 -10.92
N ALA A 252 10.98 9.17 -10.32
CA ALA A 252 10.00 8.21 -10.82
C ALA A 252 9.55 8.56 -12.25
N TRP A 253 9.31 9.84 -12.51
CA TRP A 253 8.96 10.33 -13.83
C TRP A 253 10.10 10.20 -14.84
N LEU A 254 11.30 10.64 -14.48
CA LEU A 254 12.46 10.66 -15.41
C LEU A 254 12.97 9.25 -15.72
N LEU A 255 13.00 8.35 -14.75
CA LEU A 255 13.62 7.03 -14.92
C LEU A 255 12.61 5.95 -15.35
N PHE A 256 11.35 6.07 -14.94
CA PHE A 256 10.34 5.03 -15.12
C PHE A 256 9.04 5.51 -15.78
N GLY A 257 8.97 6.78 -16.18
CA GLY A 257 7.79 7.34 -16.86
C GLY A 257 6.54 7.46 -15.98
N VAL A 258 6.68 7.35 -14.64
CA VAL A 258 5.55 7.51 -13.71
C VAL A 258 5.15 8.98 -13.66
N SER A 259 4.12 9.33 -14.41
CA SER A 259 3.65 10.72 -14.56
C SER A 259 2.38 10.99 -13.76
N VAL A 260 2.13 12.27 -13.47
CA VAL A 260 0.85 12.73 -12.93
C VAL A 260 -0.18 12.70 -14.05
N ARG A 261 -1.02 11.67 -14.08
CA ARG A 261 -2.11 11.50 -15.06
C ARG A 261 -3.43 12.09 -14.58
N GLY A 262 -3.57 12.27 -13.26
CA GLY A 262 -4.74 12.86 -12.62
C GLY A 262 -4.70 14.38 -12.58
N SER A 263 -5.51 14.97 -11.71
CA SER A 263 -5.55 16.41 -11.48
C SER A 263 -4.25 16.90 -10.81
N ILE A 264 -3.52 17.81 -11.44
CA ILE A 264 -2.32 18.45 -10.87
C ILE A 264 -2.65 19.16 -9.55
N ALA A 265 -3.79 19.85 -9.47
CA ALA A 265 -4.24 20.49 -8.24
C ALA A 265 -4.52 19.47 -7.12
N GLY A 266 -5.12 18.32 -7.49
CA GLY A 266 -5.32 17.18 -6.57
C GLY A 266 -3.99 16.61 -6.07
N PHE A 267 -3.02 16.43 -6.95
CA PHE A 267 -1.68 15.98 -6.58
C PHE A 267 -0.99 16.94 -5.59
N ILE A 268 -1.02 18.24 -5.84
CA ILE A 268 -0.45 19.26 -4.95
C ILE A 268 -1.12 19.20 -3.57
N LEU A 269 -2.44 19.07 -3.50
CA LEU A 269 -3.17 18.92 -2.24
C LEU A 269 -2.74 17.69 -1.46
N VAL A 270 -2.61 16.54 -2.12
CA VAL A 270 -2.17 15.28 -1.52
C VAL A 270 -0.74 15.42 -0.99
N VAL A 271 0.16 15.99 -1.77
CA VAL A 271 1.58 16.21 -1.38
C VAL A 271 1.67 17.11 -0.14
N ILE A 272 0.89 18.18 -0.07
CA ILE A 272 0.82 19.07 1.10
C ILE A 272 0.28 18.31 2.33
N ALA A 273 -0.77 17.52 2.17
CA ALA A 273 -1.36 16.75 3.25
C ALA A 273 -0.37 15.71 3.81
N ILE A 274 0.36 15.02 2.94
CA ILE A 274 1.38 14.02 3.33
C ILE A 274 2.57 14.70 4.03
N ALA A 275 3.05 15.83 3.52
CA ALA A 275 4.12 16.58 4.16
C ALA A 275 3.71 17.06 5.57
N SER A 276 2.45 17.48 5.73
CA SER A 276 1.87 17.83 7.02
C SER A 276 1.77 16.62 7.96
N LEU A 277 1.38 15.46 7.44
CA LEU A 277 1.33 14.20 8.21
C LEU A 277 2.72 13.81 8.74
N ALA A 278 3.75 13.87 7.89
CA ALA A 278 5.12 13.57 8.29
C ALA A 278 5.60 14.50 9.41
N ALA A 279 5.34 15.81 9.29
CA ALA A 279 5.70 16.79 10.30
C ALA A 279 5.00 16.55 11.64
N THR A 280 3.70 16.25 11.62
CA THR A 280 2.91 16.03 12.85
C THR A 280 3.17 14.69 13.50
N CYS A 281 3.48 13.63 12.72
CA CYS A 281 3.99 12.36 13.24
C CYS A 281 5.27 12.55 14.03
N GLY A 282 6.22 13.37 13.54
CA GLY A 282 7.45 13.68 14.26
C GLY A 282 7.20 14.35 15.61
N LEU A 283 6.31 15.33 15.65
CA LEU A 283 5.92 15.99 16.91
C LEU A 283 5.24 15.00 17.88
N LEU A 284 4.43 14.07 17.37
CA LEU A 284 3.78 13.04 18.18
C LEU A 284 4.82 12.10 18.80
N VAL A 285 5.79 11.65 18.01
CA VAL A 285 6.93 10.84 18.49
C VAL A 285 7.68 11.55 19.61
N ALA A 286 8.01 12.83 19.43
CA ALA A 286 8.68 13.64 20.45
C ALA A 286 7.85 13.79 21.71
N SER A 287 6.51 13.81 21.62
CA SER A 287 5.62 13.97 22.75
C SER A 287 5.48 12.70 23.59
N ILE A 288 5.56 11.52 22.97
CA ILE A 288 5.34 10.23 23.63
C ILE A 288 6.66 9.63 24.15
N GLY A 289 7.75 9.81 23.44
CA GLY A 289 8.96 8.99 23.53
C GLY A 289 9.74 9.03 24.86
N GLY A 290 9.65 10.08 25.66
CA GLY A 290 10.37 10.23 26.94
C GLY A 290 11.88 10.34 26.77
N THR A 291 12.57 9.28 26.32
CA THR A 291 14.01 9.28 25.99
C THR A 291 14.24 9.03 24.50
N GLU A 292 15.36 9.55 23.95
CA GLU A 292 15.67 9.44 22.52
C GLU A 292 15.74 7.97 22.04
N GLY A 293 16.42 7.09 22.78
CA GLY A 293 16.55 5.69 22.41
C GLY A 293 15.21 4.95 22.38
N ARG A 294 14.37 5.14 23.42
CA ARG A 294 13.03 4.53 23.46
C ARG A 294 12.14 5.08 22.35
N ALA A 295 12.16 6.39 22.13
CA ALA A 295 11.38 7.03 21.07
C ALA A 295 11.77 6.47 19.70
N ARG A 296 13.07 6.34 19.41
CA ARG A 296 13.57 5.78 18.15
C ARG A 296 13.09 4.35 17.94
N SER A 297 13.29 3.46 18.92
CA SER A 297 12.91 2.05 18.79
C SER A 297 11.41 1.86 18.57
N ILE A 298 10.57 2.55 19.37
CA ILE A 298 9.11 2.46 19.23
C ILE A 298 8.68 3.02 17.88
N SER A 299 9.25 4.16 17.44
CA SER A 299 8.86 4.79 16.17
C SER A 299 9.22 3.94 14.96
N ILE A 300 10.40 3.31 14.96
CA ILE A 300 10.79 2.39 13.88
C ILE A 300 9.77 1.26 13.79
N LEU A 301 9.42 0.63 14.92
CA LEU A 301 8.46 -0.48 14.94
C LEU A 301 7.07 -0.03 14.46
N VAL A 302 6.60 1.13 14.91
CA VAL A 302 5.32 1.69 14.48
C VAL A 302 5.33 2.04 12.99
N ILE A 303 6.40 2.67 12.49
CA ILE A 303 6.52 3.02 11.06
C ILE A 303 6.51 1.75 10.21
N LEU A 304 7.25 0.71 10.59
CA LEU A 304 7.28 -0.56 9.86
C LEU A 304 5.89 -1.23 9.86
N ALA A 305 5.22 -1.26 11.00
CA ALA A 305 3.85 -1.80 11.11
C ALA A 305 2.85 -1.01 10.24
N LEU A 306 2.91 0.33 10.29
CA LEU A 306 2.08 1.20 9.44
C LEU A 306 2.40 1.03 7.95
N SER A 307 3.67 0.78 7.60
CA SER A 307 4.07 0.54 6.21
C SER A 307 3.55 -0.80 5.70
N LEU A 308 3.62 -1.85 6.51
CA LEU A 308 3.14 -3.18 6.14
C LEU A 308 1.61 -3.20 6.02
N VAL A 309 0.90 -2.80 7.08
CA VAL A 309 -0.58 -2.80 7.12
C VAL A 309 -1.16 -1.74 6.17
N GLY A 310 -0.47 -0.61 6.02
CA GLY A 310 -0.84 0.46 5.09
C GLY A 310 -0.65 0.12 3.61
N GLY A 311 -0.04 -1.02 3.30
CA GLY A 311 0.18 -1.46 1.92
C GLY A 311 1.30 -0.73 1.19
N LEU A 312 2.26 -0.10 1.92
CA LEU A 312 3.33 0.67 1.29
C LEU A 312 4.35 -0.22 0.56
N TRP A 313 4.56 -1.43 1.06
CA TRP A 313 5.51 -2.38 0.47
C TRP A 313 4.83 -3.33 -0.51
N LEU A 314 3.67 -3.83 -0.12
CA LEU A 314 2.91 -4.82 -0.88
C LEU A 314 1.62 -4.19 -1.39
N PRO A 315 1.30 -4.35 -2.68
CA PRO A 315 0.00 -3.96 -3.19
C PRO A 315 -1.14 -4.56 -2.36
N ALA A 316 -2.20 -3.78 -2.13
CA ALA A 316 -3.30 -4.14 -1.24
C ALA A 316 -3.99 -5.47 -1.58
N PHE A 317 -3.97 -5.90 -2.86
CA PHE A 317 -4.56 -7.17 -3.30
C PHE A 317 -3.79 -8.41 -2.81
N LEU A 318 -2.50 -8.28 -2.42
CA LEU A 318 -1.70 -9.35 -1.84
C LEU A 318 -1.93 -9.51 -0.33
N LEU A 319 -2.59 -8.56 0.31
CA LEU A 319 -2.86 -8.58 1.74
C LEU A 319 -4.15 -9.35 2.04
N PRO A 320 -4.18 -10.14 3.16
CA PRO A 320 -5.41 -10.76 3.65
C PRO A 320 -6.53 -9.71 3.82
N TRP A 321 -7.79 -10.12 3.61
CA TRP A 321 -8.94 -9.23 3.66
C TRP A 321 -9.02 -8.39 4.95
N TRP A 322 -8.77 -9.01 6.11
CA TRP A 322 -8.81 -8.35 7.42
C TRP A 322 -7.71 -7.27 7.59
N VAL A 323 -6.51 -7.48 7.01
CA VAL A 323 -5.43 -6.47 7.00
C VAL A 323 -5.82 -5.30 6.10
N ARG A 324 -6.41 -5.59 4.96
CA ARG A 324 -6.88 -4.57 4.01
C ARG A 324 -7.99 -3.71 4.63
N ASP A 325 -8.91 -4.33 5.38
CA ASP A 325 -9.97 -3.60 6.07
C ASP A 325 -9.40 -2.73 7.21
N LEU A 326 -8.41 -3.24 7.96
CA LEU A 326 -7.70 -2.46 8.96
C LEU A 326 -6.95 -1.27 8.34
N GLY A 327 -6.44 -1.42 7.12
CA GLY A 327 -5.77 -0.36 6.37
C GLY A 327 -6.65 0.88 6.18
N TRP A 328 -7.98 0.75 6.07
CA TRP A 328 -8.88 1.91 5.96
C TRP A 328 -8.85 2.83 7.18
N LEU A 329 -8.43 2.34 8.34
CA LEU A 329 -8.28 3.12 9.57
C LEU A 329 -6.90 3.80 9.67
N LEU A 330 -5.99 3.59 8.71
CA LEU A 330 -4.63 4.10 8.79
C LEU A 330 -4.42 5.31 7.88
N PRO A 331 -3.77 6.38 8.36
CA PRO A 331 -3.46 7.54 7.55
C PRO A 331 -2.52 7.21 6.37
N THR A 332 -1.66 6.20 6.52
CA THR A 332 -0.72 5.75 5.50
C THR A 332 -1.42 5.17 4.27
N SER A 333 -2.49 4.42 4.45
CA SER A 333 -3.28 3.86 3.33
C SER A 333 -3.99 4.95 2.53
N TRP A 334 -4.53 5.97 3.20
CA TRP A 334 -5.15 7.12 2.54
C TRP A 334 -4.13 7.98 1.81
N ALA A 335 -2.95 8.17 2.41
CA ALA A 335 -1.83 8.89 1.79
C ALA A 335 -1.32 8.16 0.54
N LEU A 336 -1.15 6.83 0.60
CA LEU A 336 -0.76 6.01 -0.54
C LEU A 336 -1.77 6.10 -1.67
N ARG A 337 -3.06 5.86 -1.37
CA ARG A 337 -4.16 6.00 -2.35
C ARG A 337 -4.21 7.38 -2.97
N GLY A 338 -3.98 8.42 -2.18
CA GLY A 338 -3.93 9.79 -2.68
C GLY A 338 -2.82 10.00 -3.71
N LEU A 339 -1.60 9.49 -3.45
CA LEU A 339 -0.48 9.55 -4.39
C LEU A 339 -0.76 8.71 -5.64
N GLU A 340 -1.19 7.47 -5.50
CA GLU A 340 -1.48 6.56 -6.61
C GLU A 340 -2.60 7.10 -7.50
N SER A 341 -3.70 7.57 -6.89
CA SER A 341 -4.83 8.14 -7.61
C SER A 341 -4.43 9.36 -8.43
N SER A 342 -3.58 10.22 -7.88
CA SER A 342 -3.12 11.44 -8.56
C SER A 342 -2.05 11.16 -9.63
N THR A 343 -1.27 10.08 -9.47
CA THR A 343 -0.20 9.73 -10.40
C THR A 343 -0.72 8.79 -11.50
N TRP A 344 -0.41 7.52 -11.42
CA TRP A 344 -0.62 6.56 -12.50
C TRP A 344 -2.08 6.14 -12.70
N GLN A 345 -2.96 6.25 -11.70
CA GLN A 345 -4.37 5.87 -11.82
C GLN A 345 -5.25 6.95 -12.50
N GLY A 346 -4.76 8.19 -12.64
CA GLY A 346 -5.45 9.24 -13.38
C GLY A 346 -6.77 9.71 -12.76
N ALA A 347 -6.90 9.67 -11.44
CA ALA A 347 -8.13 10.00 -10.75
C ALA A 347 -8.53 11.48 -10.83
N SER A 348 -9.82 11.73 -10.64
CA SER A 348 -10.39 13.09 -10.62
C SER A 348 -9.88 13.92 -9.42
N PHE A 349 -10.00 15.24 -9.52
CA PHE A 349 -9.69 16.16 -8.41
C PHE A 349 -10.43 15.77 -7.12
N THR A 350 -11.71 15.42 -7.22
CA THR A 350 -12.55 15.09 -6.05
C THR A 350 -12.02 13.89 -5.27
N GLN A 351 -11.56 12.84 -5.97
CA GLN A 351 -10.99 11.64 -5.32
C GLN A 351 -9.68 11.98 -4.60
N SER A 352 -8.78 12.71 -5.26
CA SER A 352 -7.52 13.15 -4.64
C SER A 352 -7.76 14.09 -3.46
N ALA A 353 -8.72 15.01 -3.57
CA ALA A 353 -9.09 15.92 -2.50
C ALA A 353 -9.70 15.19 -1.28
N THR A 354 -10.49 14.14 -1.50
CA THR A 354 -11.01 13.30 -0.41
C THR A 354 -9.88 12.62 0.36
N CYS A 355 -8.93 12.01 -0.34
CA CYS A 355 -7.75 11.41 0.31
C CYS A 355 -6.94 12.46 1.08
N ALA A 356 -6.69 13.62 0.47
CA ALA A 356 -5.97 14.72 1.11
C ALA A 356 -6.68 15.23 2.37
N ALA A 357 -8.02 15.37 2.33
CA ALA A 357 -8.81 15.80 3.47
C ALA A 357 -8.72 14.83 4.66
N VAL A 358 -8.80 13.51 4.40
CA VAL A 358 -8.65 12.49 5.44
C VAL A 358 -7.24 12.54 6.05
N VAL A 359 -6.19 12.60 5.22
CA VAL A 359 -4.79 12.70 5.68
C VAL A 359 -4.58 13.98 6.49
N MET A 360 -5.16 15.10 6.07
CA MET A 360 -5.10 16.37 6.80
C MET A 360 -5.83 16.30 8.15
N ALA A 361 -6.96 15.59 8.22
CA ALA A 361 -7.66 15.38 9.49
C ALA A 361 -6.80 14.59 10.49
N TYR A 362 -6.08 13.54 10.04
CA TYR A 362 -5.11 12.85 10.87
C TYR A 362 -3.94 13.75 11.29
N SER A 363 -3.43 14.58 10.38
CA SER A 363 -2.37 15.54 10.68
C SER A 363 -2.80 16.51 11.78
N LEU A 364 -4.01 17.04 11.70
CA LEU A 364 -4.57 17.95 12.72
C LEU A 364 -4.76 17.22 14.06
N LEU A 365 -5.27 15.99 14.04
CA LEU A 365 -5.41 15.17 15.25
C LEU A 365 -4.05 14.95 15.92
N PHE A 366 -3.03 14.56 15.16
CA PHE A 366 -1.67 14.32 15.67
C PHE A 366 -1.06 15.62 16.22
N LEU A 367 -1.28 16.74 15.56
CA LEU A 367 -0.82 18.04 16.04
C LEU A 367 -1.46 18.42 17.37
N VAL A 368 -2.78 18.26 17.50
CA VAL A 368 -3.52 18.56 18.76
C VAL A 368 -3.04 17.65 19.88
N VAL A 369 -2.90 16.34 19.65
CA VAL A 369 -2.40 15.38 20.65
C VAL A 369 -0.96 15.72 21.02
N ALA A 370 -0.09 15.94 20.05
CA ALA A 370 1.30 16.28 20.31
C ALA A 370 1.45 17.57 21.12
N THR A 371 0.76 18.63 20.73
CA THR A 371 0.83 19.92 21.43
C THR A 371 0.29 19.81 22.86
N SER A 372 -0.83 19.11 23.09
CA SER A 372 -1.38 18.92 24.42
C SER A 372 -0.45 18.13 25.34
N LEU A 373 0.21 17.07 24.83
CA LEU A 373 1.19 16.29 25.59
C LEU A 373 2.46 17.07 25.88
N LEU A 374 2.94 17.86 24.90
CA LEU A 374 4.14 18.65 25.06
C LEU A 374 3.98 19.80 26.06
N THR A 375 2.81 20.45 26.10
CA THR A 375 2.50 21.53 27.04
C THR A 375 2.29 21.00 28.47
N ARG A 376 1.59 19.88 28.64
CA ARG A 376 1.41 19.28 29.99
C ARG A 376 2.74 18.87 30.64
N ARG A 377 3.72 18.39 29.86
CA ARG A 377 5.05 18.01 30.39
C ARG A 377 5.94 19.19 30.73
N SER A 378 5.68 20.37 30.20
CA SER A 378 6.41 21.61 30.56
C SER A 378 5.95 22.23 31.87
N THR A 379 4.77 21.87 32.37
CA THR A 379 4.18 22.42 33.61
C THR A 379 4.43 21.56 34.85
N VAL A 380 5.01 20.35 34.73
CA VAL A 380 5.37 19.53 35.90
C VAL A 380 6.79 19.87 36.35
N PRO A 381 7.00 20.50 37.54
CA PRO A 381 8.32 20.72 38.08
C PRO A 381 9.00 19.37 38.32
N SER A 382 10.28 19.24 37.93
CA SER A 382 11.08 18.05 38.21
C SER A 382 11.29 17.90 39.74
N SER A 383 10.34 17.31 40.44
CA SER A 383 10.50 16.85 41.82
C SER A 383 11.22 15.48 41.83
N ARG A 384 12.40 15.37 41.25
CA ARG A 384 13.32 14.26 41.48
C ARG A 384 14.73 14.78 41.44
N GLY A 385 15.14 15.26 42.61
CA GLY A 385 16.50 15.71 42.92
C GLY A 385 16.59 15.85 44.44
N ALA A 386 16.52 14.72 45.14
CA ALA A 386 17.02 14.54 46.48
C ALA A 386 17.64 13.15 46.53
#